data_e6387adc81358e2a4680d7576c25a33a
#
_entry.id   e6387adc81358e2a4680d7576c25a33a
#
_cell.length_a   1.000
_cell.length_b   1.000
_cell.length_c   1.000
_cell.angle_alpha   90.00
_cell.angle_beta   90.00
_cell.angle_gamma   90.00
#
_symmetry.space_group_name_H-M   'P 1'
#
loop_
_entity.id
_entity.type
_entity.pdbx_description
1 polymer ?
#
loop_
_entity_poly.entity_id
_entity_poly.type
_entity_poly.pdbx_seq_one_letter_code
_entity_poly.pdbx_strand_id
1 'polypeptide(L)'
;LPVLLLMVSAHYPMLFSGGVDWGWLIIAFIVVAGGVIRHFFNTHHAGGRGVALAWQWPAAILLALGLIFFIASRGPALSENKISDTRALKIMTTHCAGCHAAQPANTAFSTAPGGVVLDNLDAVRRHSKQVMAQSVTSQAMPLGNLTQMTEAERGELGQWLKGQ
;
A
#
# COMPACT_ATOMS: atom_id res chain seq x y z
N LEU A 1 13.35 16.65 6.61
CA LEU A 1 12.12 16.25 5.89
C LEU A 1 12.25 14.88 5.22
N PRO A 2 13.30 14.56 4.40
CA PRO A 2 13.42 13.25 3.76
C PRO A 2 13.45 12.07 4.73
N VAL A 3 14.14 12.21 5.86
CA VAL A 3 14.21 11.18 6.91
C VAL A 3 12.84 10.92 7.54
N LEU A 4 12.05 11.96 7.75
CA LEU A 4 10.70 11.85 8.32
C LEU A 4 9.75 11.17 7.31
N LEU A 5 9.87 11.50 6.03
CA LEU A 5 9.13 10.82 4.95
C LEU A 5 9.54 9.34 4.82
N LEU A 6 10.83 9.01 4.99
CA LEU A 6 11.30 7.63 5.02
C LEU A 6 10.80 6.87 6.25
N MET A 7 10.75 7.51 7.42
CA MET A 7 10.17 6.90 8.63
C MET A 7 8.67 6.65 8.48
N VAL A 8 7.93 7.61 7.94
CA VAL A 8 6.49 7.44 7.67
C VAL A 8 6.26 6.38 6.60
N SER A 9 7.08 6.34 5.55
CA SER A 9 6.96 5.35 4.48
C SER A 9 7.35 3.94 4.92
N ALA A 10 8.22 3.78 5.92
CA ALA A 10 8.56 2.48 6.50
C ALA A 10 7.36 1.80 7.20
N HIS A 11 6.36 2.58 7.61
CA HIS A 11 5.10 2.06 8.11
C HIS A 11 4.07 1.76 7.00
N TYR A 12 4.38 2.09 5.75
CA TYR A 12 3.53 1.76 4.60
C TYR A 12 4.00 0.45 3.95
N PRO A 13 3.24 -0.64 4.10
CA PRO A 13 3.59 -1.94 3.52
C PRO A 13 3.74 -1.92 2.01
N MET A 14 3.14 -0.93 1.32
CA MET A 14 3.29 -0.73 -0.12
C MET A 14 4.75 -0.62 -0.60
N LEU A 15 5.67 -0.18 0.28
CA LEU A 15 7.09 -0.08 -0.05
C LEU A 15 7.79 -1.43 -0.05
N PHE A 16 7.23 -2.42 0.64
CA PHE A 16 7.88 -3.70 0.90
C PHE A 16 7.06 -4.92 0.45
N SER A 17 5.77 -4.77 0.14
CA SER A 17 4.87 -5.90 -0.18
C SER A 17 4.79 -6.24 -1.67
N GLY A 18 5.29 -5.42 -2.54
CA GLY A 18 5.20 -5.60 -3.99
C GLY A 18 6.42 -6.27 -4.64
N GLY A 19 7.04 -7.26 -3.96
CA GLY A 19 8.32 -7.81 -4.44
C GLY A 19 9.46 -6.81 -4.30
N VAL A 20 10.58 -7.26 -3.78
CA VAL A 20 11.74 -6.48 -3.31
C VAL A 20 12.32 -5.50 -4.36
N ASP A 21 11.94 -5.63 -5.64
CA ASP A 21 12.66 -5.03 -6.75
C ASP A 21 12.40 -3.54 -6.99
N TRP A 22 11.30 -2.97 -6.46
CA TRP A 22 10.89 -1.62 -6.83
C TRP A 22 10.79 -0.61 -5.67
N GLY A 23 10.85 -1.06 -4.43
CA GLY A 23 10.82 -0.17 -3.24
C GLY A 23 11.95 0.86 -3.25
N TRP A 24 13.13 0.50 -3.76
CA TRP A 24 14.26 1.40 -3.91
C TRP A 24 13.99 2.58 -4.85
N LEU A 25 13.14 2.40 -5.88
CA LEU A 25 12.75 3.49 -6.78
C LEU A 25 11.93 4.56 -6.05
N ILE A 26 11.01 4.16 -5.18
CA ILE A 26 10.23 5.10 -4.38
C ILE A 26 11.16 5.90 -3.46
N ILE A 27 12.12 5.22 -2.83
CA ILE A 27 13.15 5.87 -2.01
C ILE A 27 13.98 6.83 -2.84
N ALA A 28 14.42 6.42 -4.03
CA ALA A 28 15.17 7.26 -4.94
C ALA A 28 14.38 8.51 -5.36
N PHE A 29 13.09 8.37 -5.69
CA PHE A 29 12.21 9.51 -5.99
C PHE A 29 12.10 10.48 -4.81
N ILE A 30 11.93 9.99 -3.59
CA ILE A 30 11.83 10.82 -2.38
C ILE A 30 13.15 11.57 -2.14
N VAL A 31 14.29 10.90 -2.28
CA VAL A 31 15.60 11.51 -2.08
C VAL A 31 15.87 12.60 -3.13
N VAL A 32 15.60 12.32 -4.40
CA VAL A 32 15.77 13.29 -5.50
C VAL A 32 14.85 14.49 -5.31
N ALA A 33 13.57 14.27 -5.00
CA ALA A 33 12.63 15.34 -4.72
C ALA A 33 13.06 16.21 -3.53
N GLY A 34 13.54 15.57 -2.45
CA GLY A 34 14.13 16.28 -1.30
C GLY A 34 15.37 17.09 -1.67
N GLY A 35 16.21 16.57 -2.55
CA GLY A 35 17.38 17.28 -3.10
C GLY A 35 17.00 18.53 -3.90
N VAL A 36 16.00 18.41 -4.78
CA VAL A 36 15.47 19.54 -5.57
C VAL A 36 14.89 20.63 -4.67
N ILE A 37 14.09 20.25 -3.68
CA ILE A 37 13.50 21.19 -2.70
C ILE A 37 14.62 21.89 -1.90
N ARG A 38 15.61 21.13 -1.42
CA ARG A 38 16.74 21.70 -0.68
C ARG A 38 17.55 22.66 -1.55
N HIS A 39 17.79 22.30 -2.81
CA HIS A 39 18.51 23.17 -3.75
C HIS A 39 17.74 24.48 -3.99
N PHE A 40 16.40 24.43 -4.09
CA PHE A 40 15.56 25.62 -4.19
C PHE A 40 15.79 26.55 -3.00
N PHE A 41 15.66 26.06 -1.77
CA PHE A 41 15.84 26.90 -0.58
C PHE A 41 17.26 27.46 -0.46
N ASN A 42 18.28 26.66 -0.76
CA ASN A 42 19.66 27.13 -0.72
C ASN A 42 19.91 28.22 -1.76
N THR A 43 19.42 28.06 -2.98
CA THR A 43 19.57 29.06 -4.05
C THR A 43 18.80 30.33 -3.74
N HIS A 44 17.60 30.20 -3.19
CA HIS A 44 16.78 31.34 -2.76
C HIS A 44 17.46 32.14 -1.65
N HIS A 45 17.98 31.46 -0.63
CA HIS A 45 18.72 32.12 0.46
C HIS A 45 20.04 32.74 0.02
N ALA A 46 20.68 32.18 -1.01
CA ALA A 46 21.90 32.76 -1.61
C ALA A 46 21.62 33.96 -2.53
N GLY A 47 20.37 34.45 -2.58
CA GLY A 47 19.99 35.63 -3.40
C GLY A 47 19.76 35.31 -4.88
N GLY A 48 19.67 34.04 -5.26
CA GLY A 48 19.35 33.61 -6.62
C GLY A 48 17.94 34.05 -7.05
N ARG A 49 17.82 34.57 -8.27
CA ARG A 49 16.57 35.07 -8.85
C ARG A 49 16.39 34.59 -10.30
N GLY A 50 15.14 34.63 -10.79
CA GLY A 50 14.84 34.35 -12.18
C GLY A 50 14.93 32.88 -12.58
N VAL A 51 15.56 32.59 -13.72
CA VAL A 51 15.62 31.25 -14.32
C VAL A 51 16.27 30.20 -13.43
N ALA A 52 17.21 30.60 -12.56
CA ALA A 52 17.85 29.71 -11.60
C ALA A 52 16.89 29.08 -10.58
N LEU A 53 15.74 29.71 -10.33
CA LEU A 53 14.68 29.18 -9.46
C LEU A 53 13.49 28.61 -10.24
N ALA A 54 13.24 29.11 -11.46
CA ALA A 54 12.02 28.78 -12.20
C ALA A 54 11.90 27.30 -12.62
N TRP A 55 13.01 26.64 -12.92
CA TRP A 55 13.02 25.25 -13.38
C TRP A 55 12.71 24.23 -12.27
N GLN A 56 12.94 24.64 -11.01
CA GLN A 56 12.85 23.72 -9.86
C GLN A 56 11.40 23.33 -9.54
N TRP A 57 10.44 24.25 -9.75
CA TRP A 57 9.03 23.98 -9.56
C TRP A 57 8.47 22.95 -10.57
N PRO A 58 8.67 23.12 -11.90
CA PRO A 58 8.28 22.10 -12.85
C PRO A 58 9.00 20.77 -12.61
N ALA A 59 10.26 20.76 -12.20
CA ALA A 59 10.97 19.52 -11.86
C ALA A 59 10.35 18.79 -10.65
N ALA A 60 10.01 19.52 -9.59
CA ALA A 60 9.34 18.95 -8.42
C ALA A 60 7.94 18.41 -8.77
N ILE A 61 7.18 19.13 -9.59
CA ILE A 61 5.85 18.70 -10.04
C ILE A 61 5.97 17.43 -10.91
N LEU A 62 6.90 17.40 -11.86
CA LEU A 62 7.12 16.21 -12.70
C LEU A 62 7.53 14.98 -11.90
N LEU A 63 8.40 15.16 -10.89
CA LEU A 63 8.77 14.09 -9.98
C LEU A 63 7.56 13.59 -9.17
N ALA A 64 6.74 14.50 -8.63
CA ALA A 64 5.53 14.13 -7.88
C ALA A 64 4.53 13.39 -8.77
N LEU A 65 4.26 13.89 -9.97
CA LEU A 65 3.36 13.25 -10.95
C LEU A 65 3.90 11.89 -11.39
N GLY A 66 5.21 11.79 -11.65
CA GLY A 66 5.88 10.52 -11.98
C GLY A 66 5.74 9.49 -10.86
N LEU A 67 5.90 9.90 -9.61
CA LEU A 67 5.70 9.01 -8.45
C LEU A 67 4.25 8.57 -8.31
N ILE A 68 3.29 9.50 -8.45
CA ILE A 68 1.86 9.19 -8.41
C ILE A 68 1.49 8.20 -9.53
N PHE A 69 1.94 8.47 -10.75
CA PHE A 69 1.71 7.57 -11.90
C PHE A 69 2.33 6.19 -11.67
N PHE A 70 3.56 6.14 -11.15
CA PHE A 70 4.25 4.88 -10.83
C PHE A 70 3.49 4.06 -9.80
N ILE A 71 3.00 4.70 -8.72
CA ILE A 71 2.21 4.03 -7.68
C ILE A 71 0.85 3.59 -8.25
N ALA A 72 0.17 4.46 -9.00
CA ALA A 72 -1.15 4.17 -9.57
C ALA A 72 -1.11 3.04 -10.61
N SER A 73 -0.02 2.95 -11.40
CA SER A 73 0.14 1.88 -12.41
C SER A 73 0.38 0.49 -11.82
N ARG A 74 0.62 0.41 -10.53
CA ARG A 74 0.93 -0.84 -9.81
C ARG A 74 -0.17 -1.32 -8.88
N GLY A 75 -1.36 -0.79 -9.03
CA GLY A 75 -2.54 -1.31 -8.35
C GLY A 75 -2.77 -2.79 -8.68
N PRO A 76 -3.40 -3.56 -7.77
CA PRO A 76 -3.67 -4.97 -7.99
C PRO A 76 -4.48 -5.17 -9.29
N ALA A 77 -4.04 -6.12 -10.13
CA ALA A 77 -4.75 -6.48 -11.35
C ALA A 77 -6.13 -7.04 -10.96
N LEU A 78 -7.19 -6.38 -11.41
CA LEU A 78 -8.55 -6.88 -11.23
C LEU A 78 -8.83 -7.90 -12.33
N SER A 79 -9.07 -9.15 -11.94
CA SER A 79 -9.57 -10.17 -12.86
C SER A 79 -11.02 -9.85 -13.24
N GLU A 80 -11.38 -9.93 -14.52
CA GLU A 80 -12.77 -9.69 -14.98
C GLU A 80 -13.73 -10.83 -14.63
N ASN A 81 -13.24 -11.98 -14.20
CA ASN A 81 -14.07 -13.13 -13.84
C ASN A 81 -14.73 -12.91 -12.46
N LYS A 82 -16.05 -13.10 -12.40
CA LYS A 82 -16.80 -13.07 -11.15
C LYS A 82 -16.27 -14.15 -10.19
N ILE A 83 -15.68 -13.71 -9.11
CA ILE A 83 -15.08 -14.60 -8.10
C ILE A 83 -16.19 -15.27 -7.28
N SER A 84 -16.10 -16.60 -7.15
CA SER A 84 -17.05 -17.35 -6.32
C SER A 84 -16.81 -17.13 -4.83
N ASP A 85 -17.87 -17.27 -4.04
CA ASP A 85 -17.80 -17.22 -2.57
C ASP A 85 -16.82 -18.26 -2.02
N THR A 86 -16.73 -19.44 -2.62
CA THR A 86 -15.77 -20.49 -2.24
C THR A 86 -14.32 -20.04 -2.43
N ARG A 87 -14.04 -19.36 -3.53
CA ARG A 87 -12.67 -18.84 -3.79
C ARG A 87 -12.32 -17.70 -2.82
N ALA A 88 -13.25 -16.78 -2.60
CA ALA A 88 -13.09 -15.70 -1.63
C ALA A 88 -12.85 -16.26 -0.21
N LEU A 89 -13.64 -17.24 0.22
CA LEU A 89 -13.47 -17.90 1.51
C LEU A 89 -12.10 -18.57 1.62
N LYS A 90 -11.62 -19.24 0.57
CA LYS A 90 -10.28 -19.85 0.56
C LYS A 90 -9.18 -18.81 0.75
N ILE A 91 -9.26 -17.66 0.07
CA ILE A 91 -8.32 -16.56 0.23
C ILE A 91 -8.34 -16.06 1.68
N MET A 92 -9.53 -15.83 2.24
CA MET A 92 -9.70 -15.33 3.60
C MET A 92 -9.17 -16.30 4.65
N THR A 93 -9.46 -17.60 4.51
CA THR A 93 -8.97 -18.62 5.46
C THR A 93 -7.47 -18.77 5.40
N THR A 94 -6.86 -18.67 4.22
CA THR A 94 -5.41 -18.81 4.04
C THR A 94 -4.66 -17.60 4.59
N HIS A 95 -5.16 -16.38 4.34
CA HIS A 95 -4.37 -15.16 4.56
C HIS A 95 -4.83 -14.31 5.75
N CYS A 96 -6.06 -14.48 6.22
CA CYS A 96 -6.62 -13.60 7.25
C CYS A 96 -7.03 -14.34 8.53
N ALA A 97 -7.67 -15.51 8.43
CA ALA A 97 -8.25 -16.21 9.57
C ALA A 97 -7.21 -16.65 10.62
N GLY A 98 -5.94 -16.87 10.22
CA GLY A 98 -4.87 -17.19 11.16
C GLY A 98 -4.73 -16.19 12.30
N CYS A 99 -5.00 -14.90 12.03
CA CYS A 99 -4.97 -13.83 13.04
C CYS A 99 -6.38 -13.27 13.34
N HIS A 100 -7.27 -13.24 12.36
CA HIS A 100 -8.59 -12.62 12.42
C HIS A 100 -9.73 -13.64 12.60
N ALA A 101 -9.51 -14.72 13.34
CA ALA A 101 -10.53 -15.64 13.79
C ALA A 101 -11.02 -15.28 15.20
N ALA A 102 -12.20 -15.77 15.58
CA ALA A 102 -12.69 -15.67 16.97
C ALA A 102 -11.68 -16.32 17.96
N GLN A 103 -11.02 -17.38 17.51
CA GLN A 103 -9.88 -18.02 18.19
C GLN A 103 -8.70 -18.06 17.21
N PRO A 104 -7.81 -17.05 17.24
CA PRO A 104 -6.67 -16.99 16.33
C PRO A 104 -5.75 -18.20 16.48
N ALA A 105 -5.36 -18.80 15.36
CA ALA A 105 -4.35 -19.85 15.34
C ALA A 105 -2.93 -19.31 15.56
N ASN A 106 -2.72 -18.03 15.26
CA ASN A 106 -1.46 -17.34 15.51
C ASN A 106 -1.33 -17.00 16.99
N THR A 107 -0.38 -17.62 17.66
CA THR A 107 -0.14 -17.50 19.12
C THR A 107 0.27 -16.09 19.57
N ALA A 108 0.64 -15.20 18.65
CA ALA A 108 0.92 -13.80 18.95
C ALA A 108 -0.34 -13.02 19.36
N PHE A 109 -1.52 -13.55 19.09
CA PHE A 109 -2.80 -12.89 19.37
C PHE A 109 -3.71 -13.82 20.19
N SER A 110 -4.14 -13.35 21.36
CA SER A 110 -5.15 -14.05 22.18
C SER A 110 -6.58 -13.84 21.67
N THR A 111 -6.80 -12.75 20.95
CA THR A 111 -8.09 -12.37 20.32
C THR A 111 -7.82 -11.72 18.97
N ALA A 112 -8.84 -11.67 18.12
CA ALA A 112 -8.73 -11.03 16.81
C ALA A 112 -8.27 -9.56 16.95
N PRO A 113 -7.18 -9.14 16.26
CA PRO A 113 -6.69 -7.78 16.32
C PRO A 113 -7.76 -6.76 15.96
N GLY A 114 -7.88 -5.70 16.78
CA GLY A 114 -8.90 -4.67 16.59
C GLY A 114 -10.36 -5.16 16.71
N GLY A 115 -10.59 -6.36 17.24
CA GLY A 115 -11.91 -6.96 17.31
C GLY A 115 -12.49 -7.38 15.95
N VAL A 116 -11.69 -7.37 14.89
CA VAL A 116 -12.13 -7.72 13.55
C VAL A 116 -12.04 -9.22 13.35
N VAL A 117 -13.20 -9.89 13.38
CA VAL A 117 -13.32 -11.35 13.17
C VAL A 117 -13.77 -11.59 11.73
N LEU A 118 -13.06 -12.48 11.00
CA LEU A 118 -13.25 -12.77 9.58
C LEU A 118 -13.38 -14.28 9.32
N ASP A 119 -14.08 -15.00 10.20
CA ASP A 119 -14.23 -16.46 10.15
C ASP A 119 -15.14 -16.96 9.03
N ASN A 120 -16.01 -16.08 8.53
CA ASN A 120 -16.98 -16.44 7.50
C ASN A 120 -17.25 -15.25 6.58
N LEU A 121 -17.87 -15.54 5.43
CA LEU A 121 -18.11 -14.53 4.40
C LEU A 121 -19.03 -13.39 4.88
N ASP A 122 -19.99 -13.65 5.76
CA ASP A 122 -20.88 -12.60 6.27
C ASP A 122 -20.13 -11.63 7.18
N ALA A 123 -19.19 -12.14 7.96
CA ALA A 123 -18.28 -11.29 8.72
C ALA A 123 -17.39 -10.45 7.79
N VAL A 124 -16.85 -11.04 6.73
CA VAL A 124 -16.08 -10.32 5.72
C VAL A 124 -16.92 -9.25 5.02
N ARG A 125 -18.18 -9.55 4.68
CA ARG A 125 -19.11 -8.58 4.07
C ARG A 125 -19.34 -7.38 5.00
N ARG A 126 -19.54 -7.61 6.30
CA ARG A 126 -19.69 -6.52 7.29
C ARG A 126 -18.45 -5.63 7.37
N HIS A 127 -17.28 -6.19 7.18
CA HIS A 127 -16.01 -5.48 7.21
C HIS A 127 -15.43 -5.18 5.81
N SER A 128 -16.26 -5.30 4.74
CA SER A 128 -15.81 -5.21 3.35
C SER A 128 -14.96 -3.98 3.03
N LYS A 129 -15.38 -2.80 3.52
CA LYS A 129 -14.63 -1.55 3.34
C LYS A 129 -13.24 -1.58 3.99
N GLN A 130 -13.14 -2.15 5.19
CA GLN A 130 -11.87 -2.28 5.91
C GLN A 130 -10.97 -3.30 5.23
N VAL A 131 -11.52 -4.46 4.84
CA VAL A 131 -10.77 -5.49 4.12
C VAL A 131 -10.28 -4.95 2.78
N MET A 132 -11.14 -4.24 2.02
CA MET A 132 -10.75 -3.58 0.79
C MET A 132 -9.59 -2.60 1.01
N ALA A 133 -9.72 -1.71 1.98
CA ALA A 133 -8.71 -0.69 2.27
C ALA A 133 -7.37 -1.30 2.70
N GLN A 134 -7.41 -2.32 3.58
CA GLN A 134 -6.19 -2.86 4.20
C GLN A 134 -5.52 -3.95 3.36
N SER A 135 -6.29 -4.79 2.66
CA SER A 135 -5.71 -5.94 1.94
C SER A 135 -5.54 -5.71 0.45
N VAL A 136 -6.36 -4.84 -0.16
CA VAL A 136 -6.33 -4.60 -1.61
C VAL A 136 -5.69 -3.25 -1.93
N THR A 137 -6.17 -2.17 -1.30
CA THR A 137 -5.73 -0.82 -1.66
C THR A 137 -4.37 -0.46 -1.05
N SER A 138 -4.23 -0.58 0.27
CA SER A 138 -2.97 -0.25 0.97
C SER A 138 -2.01 -1.41 1.06
N GLN A 139 -2.50 -2.64 0.86
CA GLN A 139 -1.73 -3.88 1.01
C GLN A 139 -1.06 -4.03 2.40
N ALA A 140 -1.59 -3.31 3.41
CA ALA A 140 -1.11 -3.39 4.79
C ALA A 140 -1.32 -4.77 5.40
N MET A 141 -2.35 -5.49 4.92
CA MET A 141 -2.65 -6.86 5.33
C MET A 141 -2.51 -7.81 4.13
N PRO A 142 -2.10 -9.04 4.39
CA PRO A 142 -1.58 -9.61 5.65
C PRO A 142 -0.32 -8.88 6.13
N LEU A 143 -0.16 -8.77 7.44
CA LEU A 143 0.95 -8.02 8.04
C LEU A 143 2.30 -8.53 7.52
N GLY A 144 3.08 -7.61 6.89
CA GLY A 144 4.36 -7.97 6.27
C GLY A 144 4.27 -9.03 5.17
N ASN A 145 3.07 -9.28 4.66
CA ASN A 145 2.76 -10.36 3.71
C ASN A 145 3.28 -11.74 4.13
N LEU A 146 3.25 -12.03 5.44
CA LEU A 146 3.77 -13.28 6.02
C LEU A 146 3.12 -14.55 5.42
N THR A 147 1.89 -14.43 4.94
CA THR A 147 1.15 -15.54 4.31
C THR A 147 1.38 -15.62 2.81
N GLN A 148 2.25 -14.76 2.24
CA GLN A 148 2.59 -14.73 0.82
C GLN A 148 1.38 -14.55 -0.10
N MET A 149 0.42 -13.71 0.29
CA MET A 149 -0.72 -13.35 -0.54
C MET A 149 -0.25 -12.71 -1.85
N THR A 150 -0.66 -13.25 -2.98
CA THR A 150 -0.26 -12.79 -4.31
C THR A 150 -1.08 -11.59 -4.77
N GLU A 151 -0.56 -10.83 -5.74
CA GLU A 151 -1.31 -9.72 -6.36
C GLU A 151 -2.59 -10.20 -7.08
N ALA A 152 -2.55 -11.40 -7.65
CA ALA A 152 -3.72 -12.03 -8.25
C ALA A 152 -4.82 -12.29 -7.21
N GLU A 153 -4.46 -12.83 -6.04
CA GLU A 153 -5.41 -13.07 -4.94
C GLU A 153 -5.95 -11.77 -4.34
N ARG A 154 -5.14 -10.72 -4.27
CA ARG A 154 -5.61 -9.37 -3.89
C ARG A 154 -6.62 -8.83 -4.90
N GLY A 155 -6.34 -9.00 -6.19
CA GLY A 155 -7.25 -8.62 -7.27
C GLY A 155 -8.58 -9.39 -7.22
N GLU A 156 -8.52 -10.70 -7.04
CA GLU A 156 -9.69 -11.58 -6.89
C GLU A 156 -10.54 -11.17 -5.66
N LEU A 157 -9.88 -10.97 -4.51
CA LEU A 157 -10.57 -10.53 -3.29
C LEU A 157 -11.22 -9.16 -3.49
N GLY A 158 -10.50 -8.22 -4.10
CA GLY A 158 -11.00 -6.87 -4.39
C GLY A 158 -12.20 -6.88 -5.31
N GLN A 159 -12.21 -7.75 -6.32
CA GLN A 159 -13.33 -7.93 -7.22
C GLN A 159 -14.56 -8.50 -6.49
N TRP A 160 -14.35 -9.54 -5.68
CA TRP A 160 -15.41 -10.13 -4.88
C TRP A 160 -16.03 -9.10 -3.91
N LEU A 161 -15.19 -8.32 -3.21
CA LEU A 161 -15.65 -7.29 -2.27
C LEU A 161 -16.46 -6.16 -2.93
N LYS A 162 -16.17 -5.82 -4.20
CA LYS A 162 -16.94 -4.81 -4.95
C LYS A 162 -18.34 -5.27 -5.34
N GLY A 163 -18.56 -6.57 -5.40
CA GLY A 163 -19.84 -7.17 -5.73
C GLY A 163 -20.77 -7.39 -4.52
N GLN A 164 -20.36 -6.93 -3.31
CA GLN A 164 -21.14 -7.14 -2.06
C GLN A 164 -22.02 -5.97 -1.69
#